data_34591bd2886c89a15eccc5c5b0337749
#
_entry.id   34591bd2886c89a15eccc5c5b0337749
#
_cell.length_a   1.000
_cell.length_b   1.000
_cell.length_c   1.000
_cell.angle_alpha   90.00
_cell.angle_beta   90.00
_cell.angle_gamma   90.00
#
_symmetry.space_group_name_H-M   'P 1'
#
loop_
_entity.id
_entity.type
_entity.pdbx_description
1 polymer ?
#
loop_
_entity_poly.entity_id
_entity_poly.type
_entity_poly.pdbx_seq_one_letter_code
_entity_poly.pdbx_strand_id
1 'polypeptide(L)'
;YITTKDFKTVSKAKLLYDPGFSTIDAVIVKRAKNDYVMVLKDNTRPERNLKIAFSDSMTGPYSPASQPFTESFVEGPSVEKVGDDYLIYFDVYKKKIYGAMRTKDFRNFTDVTEEVSIPVGHKHGTIFTAPESVVKALLEEKK
;
A
#
# COMPACT_ATOMS: atom_id res chain seq x y z
N TYR A 1 13.39 -10.22 0.94
CA TYR A 1 12.34 -10.99 1.63
C TYR A 1 12.91 -12.24 2.29
N ILE A 2 12.17 -12.73 3.27
CA ILE A 2 12.33 -14.04 3.89
C ILE A 2 11.00 -14.78 3.80
N THR A 3 11.03 -16.10 3.90
CA THR A 3 9.81 -16.93 3.97
C THR A 3 9.82 -17.79 5.24
N THR A 4 8.63 -18.08 5.74
CA THR A 4 8.44 -18.98 6.89
C THR A 4 7.15 -19.79 6.71
N LYS A 5 7.09 -20.96 7.34
CA LYS A 5 5.87 -21.80 7.40
C LYS A 5 5.25 -21.81 8.80
N ASP A 6 6.00 -21.42 9.80
CA ASP A 6 5.64 -21.59 11.22
C ASP A 6 5.93 -20.34 12.06
N PHE A 7 6.41 -19.25 11.45
CA PHE A 7 6.86 -18.02 12.10
C PHE A 7 7.98 -18.21 13.14
N LYS A 8 8.62 -19.38 13.16
CA LYS A 8 9.74 -19.72 14.05
C LYS A 8 11.03 -19.90 13.26
N THR A 9 10.94 -20.58 12.14
CA THR A 9 12.06 -20.81 11.22
C THR A 9 11.88 -19.94 9.98
N VAL A 10 12.96 -19.31 9.54
CA VAL A 10 12.93 -18.41 8.38
C VAL A 10 13.99 -18.81 7.35
N SER A 11 13.69 -18.56 6.08
CA SER A 11 14.66 -18.74 5.01
C SER A 11 15.79 -17.72 5.08
N LYS A 12 16.86 -17.95 4.31
CA LYS A 12 17.84 -16.89 4.03
C LYS A 12 17.13 -15.72 3.33
N ALA A 13 17.56 -14.50 3.63
CA ALA A 13 17.08 -13.30 2.97
C ALA A 13 17.44 -13.32 1.47
N LYS A 14 16.50 -12.85 0.64
CA LYS A 14 16.67 -12.69 -0.80
C LYS A 14 16.24 -11.29 -1.20
N LEU A 15 16.87 -10.74 -2.23
CA LEU A 15 16.41 -9.49 -2.85
C LEU A 15 15.01 -9.70 -3.44
N LEU A 16 14.06 -8.85 -3.08
CA LEU A 16 12.71 -8.88 -3.62
C LEU A 16 12.60 -8.03 -4.88
N TYR A 17 13.11 -6.80 -4.80
CA TYR A 17 13.01 -5.82 -5.86
C TYR A 17 14.10 -4.76 -5.72
N ASP A 18 14.73 -4.40 -6.83
CA ASP A 18 15.66 -3.30 -6.93
C ASP A 18 15.24 -2.43 -8.14
N PRO A 19 14.53 -1.33 -7.94
CA PRO A 19 14.10 -0.44 -9.00
C PRO A 19 15.20 0.51 -9.50
N GLY A 20 16.42 0.44 -8.95
CA GLY A 20 17.52 1.37 -9.25
C GLY A 20 17.42 2.71 -8.51
N PHE A 21 16.49 2.83 -7.54
CA PHE A 21 16.35 3.99 -6.67
C PHE A 21 16.01 3.57 -5.23
N SER A 22 16.15 4.48 -4.26
CA SER A 22 15.81 4.19 -2.86
C SER A 22 14.30 3.93 -2.73
N THR A 23 13.91 2.75 -2.25
CA THR A 23 12.51 2.38 -2.05
C THR A 23 12.25 1.87 -0.64
N ILE A 24 11.08 2.24 -0.10
CA ILE A 24 10.58 1.83 1.22
C ILE A 24 9.05 1.64 1.16
N ASP A 25 8.46 1.22 2.28
CA ASP A 25 7.01 1.16 2.52
C ASP A 25 6.26 0.41 1.40
N ALA A 26 6.77 -0.75 0.99
CA ALA A 26 6.12 -1.52 -0.05
C ALA A 26 4.97 -2.37 0.48
N VAL A 27 3.84 -2.39 -0.24
CA VAL A 27 2.73 -3.32 -0.04
C VAL A 27 2.48 -4.11 -1.31
N ILE A 28 2.23 -5.43 -1.17
CA ILE A 28 1.95 -6.32 -2.29
C ILE A 28 0.48 -6.73 -2.27
N VAL A 29 -0.20 -6.49 -3.36
CA VAL A 29 -1.60 -6.86 -3.59
C VAL A 29 -1.66 -8.03 -4.55
N LYS A 30 -2.31 -9.12 -4.14
CA LYS A 30 -2.66 -10.22 -5.02
C LYS A 30 -4.03 -9.94 -5.62
N ARG A 31 -4.10 -9.70 -6.93
CA ARG A 31 -5.36 -9.44 -7.63
C ARG A 31 -6.04 -10.71 -8.14
N ALA A 32 -5.22 -11.66 -8.62
CA ALA A 32 -5.66 -12.95 -9.12
C ALA A 32 -4.54 -14.00 -9.00
N LYS A 33 -4.77 -15.20 -9.53
CA LYS A 33 -3.68 -16.18 -9.72
C LYS A 33 -2.65 -15.59 -10.69
N ASN A 34 -1.38 -15.58 -10.29
CA ASN A 34 -0.27 -15.04 -11.08
C ASN A 34 -0.48 -13.55 -11.49
N ASP A 35 -1.05 -12.77 -10.60
CA ASP A 35 -1.28 -11.34 -10.84
C ASP A 35 -1.09 -10.57 -9.54
N TYR A 36 0.07 -9.92 -9.41
CA TYR A 36 0.51 -9.19 -8.24
C TYR A 36 0.88 -7.76 -8.59
N VAL A 37 0.56 -6.86 -7.69
CA VAL A 37 0.91 -5.45 -7.78
C VAL A 37 1.66 -5.05 -6.53
N MET A 38 2.80 -4.42 -6.69
CA MET A 38 3.53 -3.77 -5.61
C MET A 38 3.26 -2.27 -5.69
N VAL A 39 2.72 -1.71 -4.62
CA VAL A 39 2.68 -0.27 -4.39
C VAL A 39 3.87 0.07 -3.51
N LEU A 40 4.71 0.97 -3.94
CA LEU A 40 5.97 1.28 -3.28
C LEU A 40 6.22 2.78 -3.24
N LYS A 41 6.96 3.23 -2.24
CA LYS A 41 7.43 4.61 -2.16
C LYS A 41 8.80 4.74 -2.80
N ASP A 42 8.93 5.65 -3.76
CA ASP A 42 10.22 6.21 -4.13
C ASP A 42 10.67 7.18 -3.04
N ASN A 43 11.72 6.81 -2.31
CA ASN A 43 12.25 7.64 -1.22
C ASN A 43 13.35 8.60 -1.69
N THR A 44 13.67 8.63 -2.96
CA THR A 44 14.65 9.54 -3.54
C THR A 44 14.15 10.98 -3.46
N ARG A 45 15.03 11.91 -3.15
CA ARG A 45 14.70 13.35 -3.17
C ARG A 45 14.87 13.92 -4.58
N PRO A 46 13.98 14.80 -5.03
CA PRO A 46 12.84 15.42 -4.32
C PRO A 46 11.53 14.60 -4.39
N GLU A 47 11.51 13.47 -5.13
CA GLU A 47 10.32 12.74 -5.54
C GLU A 47 9.40 12.35 -4.36
N ARG A 48 9.81 11.40 -3.56
CA ARG A 48 9.07 10.94 -2.38
C ARG A 48 7.59 10.72 -2.64
N ASN A 49 7.28 9.99 -3.70
CA ASN A 49 5.95 9.69 -4.19
C ASN A 49 5.71 8.18 -4.25
N LEU A 50 4.48 7.77 -4.61
CA LEU A 50 4.15 6.37 -4.80
C LEU A 50 4.20 5.97 -6.27
N LYS A 51 4.69 4.76 -6.50
CA LYS A 51 4.83 4.11 -7.80
C LYS A 51 4.30 2.68 -7.75
N ILE A 52 4.09 2.08 -8.91
CA ILE A 52 3.56 0.73 -9.07
C ILE A 52 4.57 -0.14 -9.82
N ALA A 53 4.67 -1.41 -9.43
CA ALA A 53 5.33 -2.46 -10.21
C ALA A 53 4.44 -3.71 -10.25
N PHE A 54 4.46 -4.44 -11.36
CA PHE A 54 3.64 -5.63 -11.60
C PHE A 54 4.49 -6.88 -11.65
N SER A 55 3.90 -8.02 -11.25
CA SER A 55 4.54 -9.34 -11.35
C SER A 55 3.50 -10.45 -11.49
N ASP A 56 3.88 -11.55 -12.09
CA ASP A 56 3.13 -12.81 -12.08
C ASP A 56 3.41 -13.69 -10.85
N SER A 57 4.36 -13.26 -10.00
CA SER A 57 4.75 -13.95 -8.76
C SER A 57 4.86 -12.96 -7.60
N MET A 58 4.46 -13.39 -6.40
CA MET A 58 4.62 -12.58 -5.18
C MET A 58 6.08 -12.18 -4.90
N THR A 59 7.00 -13.03 -5.25
CA THR A 59 8.45 -12.84 -5.03
C THR A 59 9.19 -12.32 -6.27
N GLY A 60 8.47 -11.84 -7.27
CA GLY A 60 9.03 -11.29 -8.50
C GLY A 60 9.38 -12.33 -9.55
N PRO A 61 10.04 -11.94 -10.62
CA PRO A 61 10.54 -10.57 -10.86
C PRO A 61 9.40 -9.56 -11.06
N TYR A 62 9.61 -8.36 -10.56
CA TYR A 62 8.70 -7.24 -10.81
C TYR A 62 9.12 -6.43 -12.02
N SER A 63 8.14 -5.84 -12.71
CA SER A 63 8.37 -4.89 -13.81
C SER A 63 9.14 -3.67 -13.32
N PRO A 64 9.73 -2.87 -14.24
CA PRO A 64 10.16 -1.51 -13.88
C PRO A 64 9.03 -0.74 -13.18
N ALA A 65 9.40 0.13 -12.23
CA ALA A 65 8.44 0.96 -11.54
C ALA A 65 7.78 1.97 -12.51
N SER A 66 6.50 2.25 -12.29
CA SER A 66 5.74 3.21 -13.08
C SER A 66 6.23 4.64 -12.87
N GLN A 67 5.69 5.57 -13.67
CA GLN A 67 5.68 6.98 -13.27
C GLN A 67 4.88 7.13 -11.96
N PRO A 68 5.14 8.20 -11.18
CA PRO A 68 4.37 8.49 -9.97
C PRO A 68 2.87 8.61 -10.26
N PHE A 69 2.04 8.12 -9.35
CA PHE A 69 0.60 8.30 -9.40
C PHE A 69 0.05 9.19 -8.27
N THR A 70 0.94 9.67 -7.41
CA THR A 70 0.61 10.62 -6.33
C THR A 70 1.44 11.89 -6.45
N GLU A 71 1.06 12.91 -5.68
CA GLU A 71 1.94 14.04 -5.39
C GLU A 71 3.22 13.59 -4.65
N SER A 72 4.17 14.49 -4.51
CA SER A 72 5.38 14.27 -3.70
C SER A 72 5.10 14.39 -2.20
N PHE A 73 6.00 13.83 -1.38
CA PHE A 73 5.96 13.82 0.08
C PHE A 73 4.83 13.01 0.68
N VAL A 74 4.60 11.84 0.10
CA VAL A 74 3.68 10.82 0.60
C VAL A 74 4.42 9.56 0.99
N GLU A 75 3.82 8.75 1.89
CA GLU A 75 4.41 7.52 2.40
C GLU A 75 3.38 6.55 2.98
N GLY A 76 3.81 5.36 3.42
CA GLY A 76 2.99 4.40 4.14
C GLY A 76 1.74 3.95 3.39
N PRO A 77 1.82 3.47 2.13
CA PRO A 77 0.63 3.03 1.42
C PRO A 77 -0.02 1.82 2.10
N SER A 78 -1.35 1.84 2.16
CA SER A 78 -2.19 0.69 2.52
C SER A 78 -3.24 0.52 1.44
N VAL A 79 -3.48 -0.72 1.01
CA VAL A 79 -4.39 -1.02 -0.10
C VAL A 79 -5.48 -1.95 0.36
N GLU A 80 -6.73 -1.56 0.14
CA GLU A 80 -7.91 -2.38 0.41
C GLU A 80 -8.79 -2.48 -0.82
N LYS A 81 -9.34 -3.68 -1.06
CA LYS A 81 -10.32 -3.90 -2.13
C LYS A 81 -11.72 -3.63 -1.60
N VAL A 82 -12.43 -2.68 -2.23
CA VAL A 82 -13.79 -2.30 -1.87
C VAL A 82 -14.69 -2.44 -3.11
N GLY A 83 -15.52 -3.48 -3.12
CA GLY A 83 -16.30 -3.83 -4.31
C GLY A 83 -15.39 -4.21 -5.48
N ASP A 84 -15.53 -3.51 -6.60
CA ASP A 84 -14.71 -3.70 -7.80
C ASP A 84 -13.47 -2.81 -7.86
N ASP A 85 -13.35 -1.87 -6.90
CA ASP A 85 -12.26 -0.90 -6.83
C ASP A 85 -11.21 -1.30 -5.80
N TYR A 86 -10.02 -0.75 -5.94
CA TYR A 86 -8.99 -0.70 -4.90
C TYR A 86 -8.87 0.73 -4.40
N LEU A 87 -8.84 0.89 -3.08
CA LEU A 87 -8.52 2.15 -2.42
C LEU A 87 -7.09 2.05 -1.89
N ILE A 88 -6.26 3.01 -2.29
CA ILE A 88 -4.87 3.14 -1.84
C ILE A 88 -4.81 4.35 -0.93
N TYR A 89 -4.70 4.11 0.37
CA TYR A 89 -4.53 5.14 1.39
C TYR A 89 -3.06 5.40 1.62
N PHE A 90 -2.69 6.64 1.91
CA PHE A 90 -1.30 7.01 2.20
C PHE A 90 -1.22 8.27 3.06
N ASP A 91 -0.10 8.43 3.74
CA ASP A 91 0.19 9.59 4.58
C ASP A 91 0.77 10.73 3.73
N VAL A 92 0.08 11.86 3.67
CA VAL A 92 0.59 13.12 3.07
C VAL A 92 1.29 13.91 4.18
N TYR A 93 2.45 13.43 4.58
CA TYR A 93 3.07 13.77 5.85
C TYR A 93 3.43 15.26 6.04
N LYS A 94 3.68 16.02 4.97
CA LYS A 94 3.89 17.46 5.06
C LYS A 94 2.59 18.23 5.36
N LYS A 95 1.48 17.75 4.84
CA LYS A 95 0.15 18.32 5.07
C LYS A 95 -0.50 17.79 6.35
N LYS A 96 0.05 16.73 6.94
CA LYS A 96 -0.49 16.01 8.12
C LYS A 96 -1.93 15.49 7.91
N ILE A 97 -2.21 15.01 6.71
CA ILE A 97 -3.49 14.40 6.33
C ILE A 97 -3.23 13.04 5.68
N TYR A 98 -4.26 12.23 5.60
CA TYR A 98 -4.28 11.06 4.74
C TYR A 98 -4.82 11.44 3.37
N GLY A 99 -4.18 10.90 2.34
CA GLY A 99 -4.69 10.89 0.98
C GLY A 99 -5.24 9.53 0.61
N ALA A 100 -6.06 9.48 -0.43
CA ALA A 100 -6.56 8.25 -1.00
C ALA A 100 -6.70 8.34 -2.51
N MET A 101 -6.27 7.27 -3.19
CA MET A 101 -6.50 7.06 -4.62
C MET A 101 -7.40 5.86 -4.84
N ARG A 102 -8.33 5.98 -5.78
CA ARG A 102 -9.17 4.88 -6.27
C ARG A 102 -8.65 4.38 -7.60
N THR A 103 -8.61 3.06 -7.78
CA THR A 103 -8.24 2.44 -9.06
C THR A 103 -8.91 1.08 -9.22
N LYS A 104 -9.14 0.66 -10.47
CA LYS A 104 -9.56 -0.72 -10.80
C LYS A 104 -8.40 -1.59 -11.28
N ASP A 105 -7.37 -0.96 -11.85
CA ASP A 105 -6.36 -1.64 -12.65
C ASP A 105 -4.91 -1.32 -12.24
N PHE A 106 -4.71 -0.39 -11.29
CA PHE A 106 -3.41 0.15 -10.88
C PHE A 106 -2.64 0.83 -12.04
N ARG A 107 -3.39 1.36 -13.02
CA ARG A 107 -2.86 2.14 -14.16
C ARG A 107 -3.55 3.49 -14.27
N ASN A 108 -4.88 3.50 -13.99
CA ASN A 108 -5.71 4.69 -13.98
C ASN A 108 -6.13 4.99 -12.54
N PHE A 109 -5.90 6.21 -12.07
CA PHE A 109 -6.13 6.60 -10.69
C PHE A 109 -7.04 7.82 -10.63
N THR A 110 -7.94 7.83 -9.64
CA THR A 110 -8.78 8.98 -9.29
C THR A 110 -8.45 9.37 -7.85
N ASP A 111 -8.14 10.64 -7.62
CA ASP A 111 -7.99 11.17 -6.26
C ASP A 111 -9.36 11.19 -5.58
N VAL A 112 -9.45 10.56 -4.43
CA VAL A 112 -10.65 10.48 -3.58
C VAL A 112 -10.35 10.90 -2.14
N THR A 113 -9.32 11.70 -1.95
CA THR A 113 -8.88 12.19 -0.64
C THR A 113 -10.03 12.84 0.13
N GLU A 114 -10.88 13.61 -0.54
CA GLU A 114 -12.04 14.27 0.07
C GLU A 114 -13.21 13.33 0.40
N GLU A 115 -13.19 12.09 -0.12
CA GLU A 115 -14.22 11.08 0.13
C GLU A 115 -13.90 10.21 1.35
N VAL A 116 -12.69 10.31 1.92
CA VAL A 116 -12.22 9.48 3.03
C VAL A 116 -12.01 10.32 4.28
N SER A 117 -12.17 9.69 5.44
CA SER A 117 -11.95 10.33 6.73
C SER A 117 -11.08 9.44 7.61
N ILE A 118 -9.92 9.96 7.99
CA ILE A 118 -9.01 9.33 8.94
C ILE A 118 -8.85 10.26 10.15
N PRO A 119 -8.92 9.76 11.38
CA PRO A 119 -8.75 10.59 12.57
C PRO A 119 -7.43 11.37 12.55
N VAL A 120 -7.47 12.62 12.96
CA VAL A 120 -6.30 13.51 13.01
C VAL A 120 -5.19 12.92 13.87
N GLY A 121 -3.96 13.02 13.40
CA GLY A 121 -2.76 12.56 14.11
C GLY A 121 -2.36 11.12 13.83
N HIS A 122 -3.15 10.37 13.06
CA HIS A 122 -2.75 9.02 12.62
C HIS A 122 -1.73 9.11 11.49
N LYS A 123 -0.81 8.13 11.50
CA LYS A 123 0.22 7.93 10.47
C LYS A 123 0.41 6.45 10.22
N HIS A 124 0.81 6.09 9.00
CA HIS A 124 1.16 4.72 8.62
C HIS A 124 0.12 3.68 9.05
N GLY A 125 -1.15 4.00 8.94
CA GLY A 125 -2.25 3.08 9.27
C GLY A 125 -2.39 1.97 8.24
N THR A 126 -2.77 0.79 8.70
CA THR A 126 -3.23 -0.30 7.83
C THR A 126 -4.75 -0.30 7.83
N ILE A 127 -5.34 -0.25 6.64
CA ILE A 127 -6.79 -0.32 6.43
C ILE A 127 -7.14 -1.73 5.97
N PHE A 128 -8.15 -2.32 6.56
CA PHE A 128 -8.60 -3.66 6.21
C PHE A 128 -10.09 -3.82 6.52
N THR A 129 -10.74 -4.74 5.79
CA THR A 129 -12.14 -5.12 6.03
C THR A 129 -12.24 -6.07 7.22
N ALA A 130 -13.16 -5.78 8.13
CA ALA A 130 -13.45 -6.63 9.28
C ALA A 130 -14.95 -6.96 9.37
N PRO A 131 -15.36 -8.10 9.97
CA PRO A 131 -16.76 -8.36 10.27
C PRO A 131 -17.37 -7.25 11.13
N GLU A 132 -18.62 -6.88 10.84
CA GLU A 132 -19.32 -5.81 11.57
C GLU A 132 -19.35 -6.05 13.08
N SER A 133 -19.48 -7.31 13.51
CA SER A 133 -19.45 -7.68 14.94
C SER A 133 -18.13 -7.31 15.62
N VAL A 134 -17.00 -7.45 14.93
CA VAL A 134 -15.68 -7.05 15.44
C VAL A 134 -15.59 -5.53 15.57
N VAL A 135 -16.06 -4.79 14.56
CA VAL A 135 -16.07 -3.33 14.59
C VAL A 135 -16.96 -2.81 15.73
N LYS A 136 -18.16 -3.38 15.90
CA LYS A 136 -19.07 -3.02 17.02
C LYS A 136 -18.42 -3.26 18.38
N ALA A 137 -17.82 -4.42 18.59
CA ALA A 137 -17.15 -4.73 19.85
C ALA A 137 -16.03 -3.72 20.19
N LEU A 138 -15.20 -3.37 19.21
CA LEU A 138 -14.13 -2.37 19.39
C LEU A 138 -14.65 -0.97 19.69
N LEU A 139 -15.83 -0.60 19.18
CA LEU A 139 -16.45 0.69 19.47
C LEU A 139 -17.11 0.74 20.84
N GLU A 140 -17.60 -0.40 21.35
CA GLU A 140 -18.22 -0.52 22.67
C GLU A 140 -17.19 -0.50 23.82
N GLU A 141 -15.99 -1.06 23.61
CA GLU A 141 -14.90 -1.04 24.61
C GLU A 141 -14.34 0.38 24.90
N LYS A 142 -14.70 1.39 24.11
CA LYS A 142 -14.25 2.79 24.29
C LYS A 142 -15.18 3.62 25.19
N LYS A 143 -16.16 3.01 25.81
CA LYS A 143 -17.02 3.66 26.81
C LYS A 143 -16.58 3.27 28.23
#